data_84cac01f05cebaabd59b71e57ff202b9
#
_entry.id   84cac01f05cebaabd59b71e57ff202b9
#
_cell.length_a   1.000
_cell.length_b   1.000
_cell.length_c   1.000
_cell.angle_alpha   90.00
_cell.angle_beta   90.00
_cell.angle_gamma   90.00
#
_symmetry.space_group_name_H-M   'P 1'
#
loop_
_entity.id
_entity.type
_entity.pdbx_description
1 polymer ?
#
loop_
_entity_poly.entity_id
_entity_poly.type
_entity_poly.pdbx_seq_one_letter_code
_entity_poly.pdbx_strand_id
1 'polypeptide(L)'
;DLCNWYARFLVDGTPEGEVFSEEFGQYINPVAEEKRFLGELKDIRKITDSFDLVMFPVDGRIGNGYTLGGRQFIDRFKVGMFVPMHFVMSGFESAWRMEPFCKEKDVPFWCIGHEGDSITI
;
A
#
# COMPACT_ATOMS: atom_id res chain seq x y z
N ASP A 1 1.14 9.45 -6.28
CA ASP A 1 1.33 8.25 -5.45
C ASP A 1 0.00 7.56 -5.21
N LEU A 2 -0.01 6.25 -5.36
CA LEU A 2 -1.15 5.42 -4.98
C LEU A 2 -1.11 5.21 -3.46
N CYS A 3 -1.64 6.15 -2.72
CA CYS A 3 -1.61 6.11 -1.27
C CYS A 3 -2.99 5.78 -0.70
N ASN A 4 -3.02 4.91 0.29
CA ASN A 4 -4.25 4.41 0.89
C ASN A 4 -4.52 4.99 2.29
N TRP A 5 -4.44 6.30 2.45
CA TRP A 5 -4.70 6.99 3.72
C TRP A 5 -6.05 6.65 4.35
N TYR A 6 -7.02 6.27 3.54
CA TYR A 6 -8.34 5.84 3.99
C TYR A 6 -8.31 4.51 4.76
N ALA A 7 -7.27 3.68 4.57
CA ALA A 7 -7.23 2.30 5.07
C ALA A 7 -7.36 2.22 6.59
N ARG A 8 -6.78 3.16 7.30
CA ARG A 8 -6.89 3.25 8.76
C ARG A 8 -8.35 3.24 9.23
N PHE A 9 -9.18 4.01 8.57
CA PHE A 9 -10.59 4.14 8.96
C PHE A 9 -11.39 2.89 8.65
N LEU A 10 -11.07 2.21 7.57
CA LEU A 10 -11.76 0.97 7.19
C LEU A 10 -11.44 -0.17 8.17
N VAL A 11 -10.16 -0.31 8.54
CA VAL A 11 -9.72 -1.40 9.43
C VAL A 11 -10.18 -1.17 10.85
N ASP A 12 -10.25 0.07 11.29
CA ASP A 12 -10.71 0.41 12.65
C ASP A 12 -12.24 0.37 12.77
N GLY A 13 -12.93 -0.06 11.71
CA GLY A 13 -14.38 -0.20 11.73
C GLY A 13 -15.13 1.12 11.67
N THR A 14 -14.55 2.11 11.04
CA THR A 14 -15.20 3.41 10.87
C THR A 14 -16.51 3.24 10.08
N PRO A 15 -17.61 3.81 10.55
CA PRO A 15 -18.90 3.68 9.89
C PRO A 15 -18.89 4.31 8.49
N GLU A 16 -19.87 3.91 7.69
CA GLU A 16 -20.10 4.53 6.37
C GLU A 16 -20.32 6.03 6.51
N GLY A 17 -19.81 6.78 5.55
CA GLY A 17 -19.99 8.21 5.50
C GLY A 17 -18.69 8.96 5.69
N GLU A 18 -18.82 10.24 6.00
CA GLU A 18 -17.68 11.16 6.12
C GLU A 18 -17.06 11.09 7.51
N VAL A 19 -15.72 11.10 7.53
CA VAL A 19 -14.90 11.14 8.74
C VAL A 19 -13.96 12.34 8.64
N PHE A 20 -13.79 13.07 9.75
CA PHE A 20 -12.83 14.17 9.77
C PHE A 20 -11.41 13.63 9.84
N SER A 21 -10.58 14.02 8.89
CA SER A 21 -9.16 13.69 8.87
C SER A 21 -8.34 14.87 9.39
N GLU A 22 -7.65 14.67 10.50
CA GLU A 22 -6.76 15.69 11.07
C GLU A 22 -5.56 15.96 10.15
N GLU A 23 -5.06 14.92 9.46
CA GLU A 23 -3.93 15.06 8.54
C GLU A 23 -4.24 16.00 7.37
N PHE A 24 -5.46 15.94 6.86
CA PHE A 24 -5.87 16.77 5.71
C PHE A 24 -6.68 18.00 6.12
N GLY A 25 -7.07 18.09 7.40
CA GLY A 25 -7.90 19.19 7.88
C GLY A 25 -9.29 19.25 7.23
N GLN A 26 -9.84 18.11 6.79
CA GLN A 26 -11.10 18.04 6.07
C GLN A 26 -11.83 16.72 6.32
N TYR A 27 -13.10 16.68 5.95
CA TYR A 27 -13.85 15.43 5.95
C TYR A 27 -13.53 14.59 4.73
N ILE A 28 -13.36 13.28 4.95
CA ILE A 28 -13.16 12.30 3.89
C ILE A 28 -14.20 11.19 4.04
N ASN A 29 -14.52 10.53 2.94
CA ASN A 29 -15.34 9.32 2.94
C ASN A 29 -14.44 8.12 2.63
N PRO A 30 -14.06 7.30 3.64
CA PRO A 30 -13.10 6.21 3.43
C PRO A 30 -13.56 5.18 2.41
N VAL A 31 -14.85 4.86 2.39
CA VAL A 31 -15.41 3.90 1.43
C VAL A 31 -15.33 4.45 0.00
N ALA A 32 -15.65 5.72 -0.20
CA ALA A 32 -15.53 6.36 -1.50
C ALA A 32 -14.08 6.46 -1.97
N GLU A 33 -13.15 6.76 -1.05
CA GLU A 33 -11.73 6.83 -1.38
C GLU A 33 -11.16 5.44 -1.74
N GLU A 34 -11.59 4.38 -1.05
CA GLU A 34 -11.23 3.02 -1.44
C GLU A 34 -11.74 2.69 -2.84
N LYS A 35 -12.98 3.01 -3.14
CA LYS A 35 -13.53 2.80 -4.49
C LYS A 35 -12.74 3.54 -5.55
N ARG A 36 -12.31 4.76 -5.26
CA ARG A 36 -11.47 5.54 -6.16
C ARG A 36 -10.13 4.84 -6.40
N PHE A 37 -9.46 4.41 -5.33
CA PHE A 37 -8.20 3.67 -5.41
C PHE A 37 -8.34 2.39 -6.24
N LEU A 38 -9.35 1.58 -5.93
CA LEU A 38 -9.61 0.33 -6.66
C LEU A 38 -9.98 0.61 -8.13
N GLY A 39 -10.66 1.71 -8.40
CA GLY A 39 -10.97 2.16 -9.76
C GLY A 39 -9.71 2.50 -10.55
N GLU A 40 -8.74 3.16 -9.94
CA GLU A 40 -7.44 3.42 -10.56
C GLU A 40 -6.71 2.12 -10.89
N LEU A 41 -6.72 1.14 -9.99
CA LEU A 41 -6.13 -0.16 -10.25
C LEU A 41 -6.84 -0.87 -11.41
N LYS A 42 -8.16 -0.76 -11.48
CA LYS A 42 -8.94 -1.34 -12.57
C LYS A 42 -8.56 -0.72 -13.92
N ASP A 43 -8.36 0.59 -13.95
CA ASP A 43 -7.94 1.29 -15.17
C ASP A 43 -6.53 0.88 -15.60
N ILE A 44 -5.61 0.71 -14.66
CA ILE A 44 -4.26 0.20 -14.95
C ILE A 44 -4.35 -1.21 -15.55
N ARG A 45 -5.21 -2.06 -15.02
CA ARG A 45 -5.38 -3.44 -15.52
C ARG A 45 -5.89 -3.53 -16.96
N LYS A 46 -6.52 -2.49 -17.46
CA LYS A 46 -6.89 -2.43 -18.89
C LYS A 46 -5.68 -2.34 -19.80
N ILE A 47 -4.55 -1.87 -19.27
CA ILE A 47 -3.30 -1.67 -20.02
C ILE A 47 -2.33 -2.83 -19.77
N THR A 48 -2.16 -3.23 -18.51
CA THR A 48 -1.27 -4.32 -18.12
C THR A 48 -1.76 -4.99 -16.85
N ASP A 49 -1.51 -6.30 -16.72
CA ASP A 49 -1.80 -7.07 -15.50
C ASP A 49 -0.54 -7.50 -14.75
N SER A 50 0.65 -7.08 -15.21
CA SER A 50 1.91 -7.49 -14.62
C SER A 50 2.93 -6.37 -14.58
N PHE A 51 3.79 -6.40 -13.55
CA PHE A 51 4.91 -5.50 -13.37
C PHE A 51 6.13 -6.28 -12.93
N ASP A 52 7.28 -5.98 -13.50
CA ASP A 52 8.54 -6.59 -13.08
C ASP A 52 8.97 -6.09 -11.70
N LEU A 53 8.72 -4.82 -11.43
CA LEU A 53 9.07 -4.17 -10.17
C LEU A 53 7.94 -3.25 -9.73
N VAL A 54 7.53 -3.36 -8.48
CA VAL A 54 6.55 -2.48 -7.86
C VAL A 54 7.16 -1.84 -6.62
N MET A 55 7.30 -0.53 -6.67
CA MET A 55 7.70 0.29 -5.51
C MET A 55 6.43 0.90 -4.94
N PHE A 56 6.04 0.50 -3.75
CA PHE A 56 4.72 0.87 -3.20
C PHE A 56 4.83 1.42 -1.79
N PRO A 57 4.07 2.47 -1.45
CA PRO A 57 4.08 3.02 -0.10
C PRO A 57 3.61 2.01 0.96
N VAL A 58 4.45 1.79 1.97
CA VAL A 58 4.14 1.00 3.15
C VAL A 58 4.45 1.88 4.35
N ASP A 59 3.57 2.83 4.63
CA ASP A 59 3.81 3.91 5.56
C ASP A 59 3.01 3.70 6.85
N GLY A 60 3.71 3.30 7.91
CA GLY A 60 3.11 3.03 9.21
C GLY A 60 2.38 4.23 9.83
N ARG A 61 2.63 5.46 9.35
CA ARG A 61 1.91 6.64 9.80
C ARG A 61 0.43 6.62 9.44
N ILE A 62 0.06 5.83 8.44
CA ILE A 62 -1.35 5.62 8.08
C ILE A 62 -2.11 4.99 9.26
N GLY A 63 -1.43 4.23 10.11
CA GLY A 63 -2.04 3.54 11.25
C GLY A 63 -2.44 2.11 10.91
N ASN A 64 -3.44 1.57 11.61
CA ASN A 64 -3.90 0.22 11.32
C ASN A 64 -4.35 0.13 9.86
N GLY A 65 -4.00 -0.95 9.20
CA GLY A 65 -4.34 -1.15 7.79
C GLY A 65 -3.39 -0.48 6.80
N TYR A 66 -2.25 0.05 7.24
CA TYR A 66 -1.29 0.70 6.34
C TYR A 66 -0.76 -0.23 5.24
N THR A 67 -0.86 -1.54 5.42
CA THR A 67 -0.47 -2.53 4.39
C THR A 67 -1.59 -2.82 3.39
N LEU A 68 -2.80 -2.33 3.61
CA LEU A 68 -3.97 -2.68 2.80
C LEU A 68 -3.79 -2.32 1.32
N GLY A 69 -3.29 -1.13 1.02
CA GLY A 69 -3.10 -0.70 -0.38
C GLY A 69 -2.15 -1.60 -1.15
N GLY A 70 -1.00 -1.93 -0.56
CA GLY A 70 -0.04 -2.85 -1.16
C GLY A 70 -0.62 -4.25 -1.34
N ARG A 71 -1.39 -4.73 -0.37
CA ARG A 71 -2.07 -6.02 -0.45
C ARG A 71 -3.11 -6.03 -1.56
N GLN A 72 -3.91 -5.00 -1.66
CA GLN A 72 -4.91 -4.87 -2.73
C GLN A 72 -4.25 -4.82 -4.11
N PHE A 73 -3.08 -4.20 -4.22
CA PHE A 73 -2.32 -4.17 -5.46
C PHE A 73 -1.83 -5.56 -5.84
N ILE A 74 -1.20 -6.27 -4.90
CA ILE A 74 -0.66 -7.62 -5.13
C ILE A 74 -1.78 -8.61 -5.47
N ASP A 75 -2.98 -8.45 -4.91
CA ASP A 75 -4.13 -9.31 -5.23
C ASP A 75 -4.60 -9.14 -6.68
N ARG A 76 -4.28 -8.02 -7.33
CA ARG A 76 -4.82 -7.67 -8.65
C ARG A 76 -3.82 -7.77 -9.78
N PHE A 77 -2.52 -7.73 -9.46
CA PHE A 77 -1.45 -7.71 -10.46
C PHE A 77 -0.42 -8.80 -10.19
N LYS A 78 0.20 -9.28 -11.26
CA LYS A 78 1.39 -10.11 -11.14
C LYS A 78 2.57 -9.20 -10.87
N VAL A 79 3.27 -9.44 -9.78
CA VAL A 79 4.39 -8.59 -9.33
C VAL A 79 5.67 -9.43 -9.31
N GLY A 80 6.65 -9.02 -10.09
CA GLY A 80 7.96 -9.67 -10.14
C GLY A 80 8.80 -9.43 -8.90
N MET A 81 8.71 -8.23 -8.33
CA MET A 81 9.34 -7.89 -7.05
C MET A 81 8.60 -6.73 -6.42
N PHE A 82 8.29 -6.86 -5.14
CA PHE A 82 7.69 -5.80 -4.33
C PHE A 82 8.75 -5.12 -3.47
N VAL A 83 8.84 -3.81 -3.58
CA VAL A 83 9.78 -2.99 -2.80
C VAL A 83 8.98 -1.95 -2.02
N PRO A 84 8.96 -2.02 -0.68
CA PRO A 84 8.28 -1.02 0.11
C PRO A 84 9.02 0.32 0.06
N MET A 85 8.26 1.42 0.11
CA MET A 85 8.80 2.76 0.23
C MET A 85 7.98 3.57 1.23
N HIS A 86 8.41 4.80 1.55
CA HIS A 86 7.75 5.70 2.52
C HIS A 86 7.70 5.19 3.96
N PHE A 87 8.54 4.22 4.32
CA PHE A 87 8.54 3.65 5.68
C PHE A 87 9.54 4.32 6.64
N VAL A 88 10.40 5.20 6.15
CA VAL A 88 11.51 5.75 6.93
C VAL A 88 11.05 6.40 8.23
N MET A 89 9.94 7.11 8.20
CA MET A 89 9.39 7.78 9.38
C MET A 89 8.74 6.83 10.40
N SER A 90 8.35 5.64 9.98
CA SER A 90 7.75 4.62 10.83
C SER A 90 8.67 3.43 11.14
N GLY A 91 9.85 3.41 10.53
CA GLY A 91 10.88 2.40 10.75
C GLY A 91 10.79 1.18 9.84
N PHE A 92 11.90 0.46 9.74
CA PHE A 92 12.03 -0.73 8.88
C PHE A 92 11.05 -1.84 9.25
N GLU A 93 10.73 -1.99 10.53
CA GLU A 93 9.77 -2.99 10.99
C GLU A 93 8.42 -2.83 10.29
N SER A 94 7.98 -1.60 10.06
CA SER A 94 6.75 -1.32 9.34
C SER A 94 6.77 -1.86 7.92
N ALA A 95 7.90 -1.68 7.22
CA ALA A 95 8.08 -2.19 5.87
C ALA A 95 8.07 -3.72 5.83
N TRP A 96 8.73 -4.38 6.77
CA TRP A 96 8.85 -5.82 6.82
C TRP A 96 7.53 -6.54 7.10
N ARG A 97 6.53 -5.87 7.64
CA ARG A 97 5.20 -6.46 7.84
C ARG A 97 4.48 -6.82 6.53
N MET A 98 4.94 -6.30 5.40
CA MET A 98 4.45 -6.74 4.09
C MET A 98 5.02 -8.09 3.64
N GLU A 99 6.18 -8.50 4.16
CA GLU A 99 6.85 -9.72 3.70
C GLU A 99 5.99 -10.98 3.84
N PRO A 100 5.32 -11.25 4.98
CA PRO A 100 4.51 -12.45 5.10
C PRO A 100 3.40 -12.55 4.06
N PHE A 101 2.78 -11.43 3.72
CA PHE A 101 1.75 -11.38 2.69
C PHE A 101 2.32 -11.64 1.30
N CYS A 102 3.45 -11.01 0.98
CA CYS A 102 4.16 -11.26 -0.28
C CYS A 102 4.54 -12.74 -0.42
N LYS A 103 5.05 -13.32 0.66
CA LYS A 103 5.44 -14.73 0.69
C LYS A 103 4.25 -15.66 0.46
N GLU A 104 3.11 -15.37 1.08
CA GLU A 104 1.87 -16.12 0.87
C GLU A 104 1.42 -16.08 -0.60
N LYS A 105 1.65 -14.99 -1.29
CA LYS A 105 1.27 -14.79 -2.68
C LYS A 105 2.38 -15.11 -3.68
N ASP A 106 3.48 -15.69 -3.23
CA ASP A 106 4.66 -15.99 -4.06
C ASP A 106 5.24 -14.75 -4.77
N VAL A 107 5.20 -13.60 -4.11
CA VAL A 107 5.77 -12.36 -4.62
C VAL A 107 7.13 -12.13 -3.97
N PRO A 108 8.22 -12.03 -4.73
CA PRO A 108 9.51 -11.66 -4.17
C PRO A 108 9.45 -10.29 -3.50
N PHE A 109 10.06 -10.19 -2.32
CA PHE A 109 10.07 -8.99 -1.50
C PHE A 109 11.51 -8.55 -1.24
N TRP A 110 11.80 -7.28 -1.42
CA TRP A 110 13.11 -6.71 -1.06
C TRP A 110 12.91 -5.36 -0.38
N CYS A 111 13.57 -5.18 0.75
CA CYS A 111 13.55 -3.93 1.49
C CYS A 111 14.98 -3.44 1.69
N ILE A 112 15.22 -2.16 1.35
CA ILE A 112 16.50 -1.53 1.61
C ILE A 112 16.81 -1.54 3.12
N GLY A 113 18.03 -1.87 3.49
CA GLY A 113 18.46 -1.89 4.89
C GLY A 113 19.40 -0.72 5.24
N HIS A 114 20.16 -0.24 4.27
CA HIS A 114 21.15 0.81 4.44
C HIS A 114 21.21 1.71 3.22
N GLU A 115 21.66 2.93 3.41
CA GLU A 115 21.96 3.83 2.29
C GLU A 115 22.97 3.17 1.34
N GLY A 116 22.66 3.20 0.05
CA GLY A 116 23.52 2.61 -0.97
C GLY A 116 23.23 1.14 -1.29
N ASP A 117 22.36 0.48 -0.53
CA ASP A 117 21.96 -0.90 -0.85
C ASP A 117 21.33 -0.96 -2.24
N SER A 118 21.61 -2.05 -2.93
CA SER A 118 21.09 -2.29 -4.27
C SER A 118 20.75 -3.75 -4.48
N ILE A 119 19.90 -4.01 -5.46
CA ILE A 119 19.54 -5.34 -5.91
C ILE A 119 19.40 -5.33 -7.43
N THR A 120 19.80 -6.43 -8.05
CA THR A 120 19.63 -6.65 -9.49
C THR A 120 18.41 -7.53 -9.71
N ILE A 121 17.53 -7.09 -10.54
CA ILE A 121 16.32 -7.82 -10.91
C ILE A 121 16.40 -8.37 -12.33
#